data_ff02226cf3ad7534307fa79ea745d4ce
#
_entry.id   ff02226cf3ad7534307fa79ea745d4ce
#
_cell.length_a   1.000
_cell.length_b   1.000
_cell.length_c   1.000
_cell.angle_alpha   90.00
_cell.angle_beta   90.00
_cell.angle_gamma   90.00
#
_symmetry.space_group_name_H-M   'P 1'
#
loop_
_entity.id
_entity.type
_entity.pdbx_description
1 polymer ?
#
loop_
_entity_poly.entity_id
_entity_poly.type
_entity_poly.pdbx_seq_one_letter_code
_entity_poly.pdbx_strand_id
1 'polypeptide(L)'
;MKLRKSLLTCAITIALGSSFAASANTDDKTQSSTELASQVSTLGVSNSITLDQVSVTGVSNDAVIAQQGTGHRAETVSVGDGNMVEVSQAQTSNLSLIYNTGDDNTVSHSQNGTMNGALSETVGVGNAIRVEQEGAGFFGVNNEAINVMVGDENSATVTQGDGGHWFYNFDLQGNSNTISAEQSGLLNEATFNVIRGDDNSIEVMQEGVFNAFTSDEVIGNGNEITIDQTGFFNSAELTSLHGDYNEVEFEQDGDSNSALVAEITGNDNEVKSDQEGNSNSFESGVIVGDGNTLLVNQKHDSNTAGLDAIGNDNELTAFQNGNGNDVYLGAIGDSNEFVANQIGDANSAHVANFNGSDNNVDIAQGGNENTVLVQSSYPDDSLSSNDNDIAVNQLGDLNEAALTFASVLDSNNNQVAFTQVGELNAIDLIMEGSNNSVDISQTGSENFVVGIGESAFLLGGEGNSLVVVQDGNANLVEGSMIGSNSTVVITQLGDGNTATVTQE
;
A
#
# COMPACT_ATOMS: atom_id res chain seq x y z
N MET A 1 2.31 -13.01 -16.05
CA MET A 1 3.68 -13.48 -16.33
C MET A 1 3.99 -13.81 -17.79
N LYS A 2 3.12 -14.39 -18.60
CA LYS A 2 3.40 -14.68 -20.04
C LYS A 2 3.26 -13.47 -20.98
N LEU A 3 2.43 -12.47 -20.66
CA LEU A 3 2.24 -11.27 -21.49
C LEU A 3 3.38 -10.25 -21.29
N ARG A 4 3.90 -10.13 -20.05
CA ARG A 4 5.01 -9.21 -19.71
C ARG A 4 6.33 -9.56 -20.42
N LYS A 5 6.63 -10.85 -20.56
CA LYS A 5 7.81 -11.29 -21.33
C LYS A 5 7.72 -10.96 -22.82
N SER A 6 6.52 -10.89 -23.39
CA SER A 6 6.34 -10.57 -24.82
C SER A 6 6.47 -9.07 -25.10
N LEU A 7 6.08 -8.19 -24.16
CA LEU A 7 6.26 -6.74 -24.29
C LEU A 7 7.70 -6.33 -24.10
N LEU A 8 8.39 -6.88 -23.11
CA LEU A 8 9.80 -6.64 -22.90
C LEU A 8 10.66 -7.15 -24.07
N THR A 9 10.34 -8.33 -24.60
CA THR A 9 10.98 -8.86 -25.82
C THR A 9 10.66 -7.99 -27.02
N CYS A 10 9.49 -7.33 -27.07
CA CYS A 10 9.11 -6.43 -28.15
C CYS A 10 9.83 -5.08 -28.06
N ALA A 11 9.98 -4.49 -26.86
CA ALA A 11 10.74 -3.26 -26.66
C ALA A 11 12.24 -3.45 -26.96
N ILE A 12 12.84 -4.52 -26.45
CA ILE A 12 14.22 -4.88 -26.74
C ILE A 12 14.39 -5.30 -28.22
N THR A 13 13.39 -5.95 -28.82
CA THR A 13 13.44 -6.36 -30.25
C THR A 13 13.22 -5.17 -31.18
N ILE A 14 12.49 -4.14 -30.79
CA ILE A 14 12.36 -2.89 -31.55
C ILE A 14 13.67 -2.09 -31.46
N ALA A 15 14.31 -2.04 -30.28
CA ALA A 15 15.64 -1.43 -30.12
C ALA A 15 16.75 -2.22 -30.83
N LEU A 16 16.63 -3.54 -30.91
CA LEU A 16 17.57 -4.40 -31.62
C LEU A 16 17.28 -4.55 -33.14
N GLY A 17 16.05 -4.18 -33.58
CA GLY A 17 15.61 -4.37 -34.97
C GLY A 17 15.87 -3.18 -35.90
N SER A 18 16.15 -2.02 -35.39
CA SER A 18 16.57 -0.85 -36.18
C SER A 18 18.09 -0.76 -36.22
N SER A 19 18.75 -1.72 -36.94
CA SER A 19 20.15 -1.59 -37.30
C SER A 19 20.32 -0.44 -38.31
N PHE A 20 20.44 0.78 -37.85
CA PHE A 20 21.17 1.81 -38.57
C PHE A 20 22.61 1.74 -38.02
N ALA A 21 23.44 1.00 -38.74
CA ALA A 21 24.88 1.10 -38.59
C ALA A 21 25.33 2.47 -39.09
N ALA A 22 25.40 3.44 -38.19
CA ALA A 22 26.21 4.61 -38.38
C ALA A 22 27.55 4.31 -37.72
N SER A 23 28.53 4.04 -38.53
CA SER A 23 29.94 3.98 -38.11
C SER A 23 30.29 5.38 -37.58
N ALA A 24 31.00 5.46 -36.46
CA ALA A 24 31.57 6.70 -35.98
C ALA A 24 32.47 7.28 -37.09
N ASN A 25 31.91 8.16 -37.88
CA ASN A 25 32.64 8.90 -38.87
C ASN A 25 32.88 10.28 -38.28
N THR A 26 34.10 10.50 -37.81
CA THR A 26 34.57 11.79 -37.29
C THR A 26 34.65 12.91 -38.33
N ASP A 27 34.05 12.76 -39.50
CA ASP A 27 34.12 13.71 -40.60
C ASP A 27 32.75 13.95 -41.26
N ASP A 28 31.81 14.57 -40.56
CA ASP A 28 30.80 15.34 -41.29
C ASP A 28 30.64 16.75 -40.68
N LYS A 29 31.25 17.68 -41.42
CA LYS A 29 31.27 19.09 -41.10
C LYS A 29 30.09 19.77 -41.80
N THR A 30 28.96 19.80 -41.13
CA THR A 30 27.99 20.91 -41.34
C THR A 30 27.87 21.70 -40.07
N GLN A 31 28.75 22.65 -39.94
CA GLN A 31 28.89 23.49 -38.79
C GLN A 31 28.04 24.76 -38.92
N SER A 32 27.23 25.02 -37.91
CA SER A 32 27.21 26.34 -37.30
C SER A 32 28.05 26.27 -36.01
N SER A 33 28.92 27.24 -35.87
CA SER A 33 30.02 27.25 -34.91
C SER A 33 29.61 27.44 -33.47
N THR A 34 29.40 26.37 -32.74
CA THR A 34 29.54 26.30 -31.27
C THR A 34 30.19 24.95 -30.95
N GLU A 35 31.19 24.97 -30.09
CA GLU A 35 31.97 23.77 -29.75
C GLU A 35 31.09 22.67 -29.21
N LEU A 36 30.91 21.59 -29.95
CA LEU A 36 30.38 20.32 -29.45
C LEU A 36 31.45 19.72 -28.52
N ALA A 37 31.23 19.80 -27.21
CA ALA A 37 32.12 19.17 -26.25
C ALA A 37 31.71 17.71 -26.06
N SER A 38 32.25 16.82 -26.90
CA SER A 38 32.04 15.38 -26.74
C SER A 38 33.36 14.70 -26.41
N GLN A 39 33.37 13.92 -25.34
CA GLN A 39 34.53 13.09 -24.96
C GLN A 39 34.14 11.62 -25.04
N VAL A 40 34.77 10.91 -25.97
CA VAL A 40 34.53 9.48 -26.17
C VAL A 40 35.82 8.73 -25.97
N SER A 41 35.83 7.76 -25.05
CA SER A 41 36.99 6.91 -24.81
C SER A 41 36.60 5.42 -24.70
N THR A 42 37.36 4.56 -25.37
CA THR A 42 37.20 3.11 -25.25
C THR A 42 38.55 2.46 -24.93
N LEU A 43 38.55 1.59 -23.91
CA LEU A 43 39.70 0.80 -23.53
C LEU A 43 39.30 -0.69 -23.43
N GLY A 44 39.66 -1.51 -24.39
CA GLY A 44 39.33 -2.94 -24.41
C GLY A 44 38.99 -3.47 -25.79
N VAL A 45 38.21 -4.55 -25.83
CA VAL A 45 37.92 -5.30 -27.08
C VAL A 45 36.41 -5.35 -27.32
N SER A 46 36.02 -5.10 -28.58
CA SER A 46 34.63 -5.20 -29.05
C SER A 46 33.64 -4.21 -28.40
N ASN A 47 34.11 -3.06 -27.93
CA ASN A 47 33.27 -1.98 -27.44
C ASN A 47 32.68 -1.20 -28.62
N SER A 48 31.43 -0.74 -28.48
CA SER A 48 30.72 0.01 -29.51
C SER A 48 30.06 1.26 -28.90
N ILE A 49 30.27 2.39 -29.54
CA ILE A 49 29.65 3.65 -29.21
C ILE A 49 28.97 4.21 -30.44
N THR A 50 27.71 4.55 -30.34
CA THR A 50 26.95 5.32 -31.32
C THR A 50 26.50 6.62 -30.65
N LEU A 51 26.84 7.75 -31.22
CA LEU A 51 26.51 9.08 -30.73
C LEU A 51 25.92 9.89 -31.85
N ASP A 52 24.69 10.37 -31.68
CA ASP A 52 24.01 11.28 -32.58
C ASP A 52 23.51 12.48 -31.77
N GLN A 53 23.93 13.67 -32.15
CA GLN A 53 23.58 14.90 -31.46
C GLN A 53 23.13 15.96 -32.48
N VAL A 54 21.92 16.49 -32.30
CA VAL A 54 21.34 17.52 -33.16
C VAL A 54 20.96 18.73 -32.31
N SER A 55 21.67 19.84 -32.48
CA SER A 55 21.31 21.14 -31.90
C SER A 55 20.41 21.93 -32.84
N VAL A 56 19.37 22.58 -32.34
CA VAL A 56 18.36 23.31 -33.11
C VAL A 56 18.66 24.80 -33.17
N THR A 57 19.04 25.40 -32.06
CA THR A 57 19.30 26.85 -31.98
C THR A 57 20.78 27.22 -31.89
N GLY A 58 21.66 26.22 -31.71
CA GLY A 58 23.09 26.40 -31.69
C GLY A 58 23.71 26.44 -30.28
N VAL A 59 22.95 26.02 -29.25
CA VAL A 59 23.50 25.67 -27.94
C VAL A 59 23.96 24.23 -28.02
N SER A 60 25.21 23.97 -27.61
CA SER A 60 25.80 22.63 -27.77
C SER A 60 25.15 21.61 -26.83
N ASN A 61 24.92 20.40 -27.35
CA ASN A 61 24.70 19.21 -26.53
C ASN A 61 26.06 18.64 -26.14
N ASP A 62 26.20 18.21 -24.89
CA ASP A 62 27.43 17.63 -24.37
C ASP A 62 27.27 16.13 -24.15
N ALA A 63 28.27 15.34 -24.53
CA ALA A 63 28.32 13.89 -24.26
C ALA A 63 29.70 13.45 -23.79
N VAL A 64 29.73 12.74 -22.68
CA VAL A 64 30.92 12.09 -22.14
C VAL A 64 30.67 10.60 -22.07
N ILE A 65 31.37 9.81 -22.88
CA ILE A 65 31.20 8.34 -22.92
C ILE A 65 32.54 7.64 -22.71
N ALA A 66 32.61 6.86 -21.66
CA ALA A 66 33.81 6.09 -21.28
C ALA A 66 33.49 4.60 -21.19
N GLN A 67 34.19 3.75 -21.94
CA GLN A 67 34.04 2.29 -21.86
C GLN A 67 35.39 1.66 -21.54
N GLN A 68 35.45 0.89 -20.44
CA GLN A 68 36.64 0.15 -20.03
C GLN A 68 36.32 -1.33 -19.85
N GLY A 69 36.85 -2.19 -20.74
CA GLY A 69 36.58 -3.62 -20.65
C GLY A 69 36.19 -4.22 -21.99
N THR A 70 35.27 -5.17 -22.01
CA THR A 70 34.98 -5.94 -23.22
C THR A 70 33.51 -6.03 -23.53
N GLY A 71 33.12 -5.72 -24.79
CA GLY A 71 31.80 -5.97 -25.33
C GLY A 71 30.73 -4.97 -24.87
N HIS A 72 31.11 -3.78 -24.43
CA HIS A 72 30.18 -2.74 -24.06
C HIS A 72 29.49 -2.13 -25.29
N ARG A 73 28.24 -1.72 -25.11
CA ARG A 73 27.51 -0.96 -26.10
C ARG A 73 26.89 0.28 -25.45
N ALA A 74 27.17 1.44 -26.02
CA ALA A 74 26.48 2.69 -25.71
C ALA A 74 25.88 3.25 -26.99
N GLU A 75 24.60 3.64 -26.92
CA GLU A 75 23.91 4.34 -27.98
C GLU A 75 23.20 5.56 -27.36
N THR A 76 23.52 6.74 -27.89
CA THR A 76 22.93 8.00 -27.39
C THR A 76 22.44 8.83 -28.54
N VAL A 77 21.23 9.32 -28.45
CA VAL A 77 20.62 10.27 -29.39
C VAL A 77 20.14 11.46 -28.60
N SER A 78 20.57 12.66 -28.96
CA SER A 78 20.12 13.90 -28.33
C SER A 78 19.69 14.90 -29.39
N VAL A 79 18.43 15.30 -29.34
CA VAL A 79 17.81 16.25 -30.24
C VAL A 79 17.27 17.45 -29.46
N GLY A 80 17.76 18.65 -29.74
CA GLY A 80 17.46 19.88 -29.01
C GLY A 80 18.75 20.57 -28.57
N ASP A 81 18.64 21.46 -27.60
CA ASP A 81 19.76 22.30 -27.17
C ASP A 81 20.11 22.04 -25.71
N GLY A 82 21.38 22.14 -25.33
CA GLY A 82 21.85 22.07 -23.94
C GLY A 82 21.76 20.70 -23.28
N ASN A 83 21.42 19.64 -24.01
CA ASN A 83 21.32 18.31 -23.41
C ASN A 83 22.70 17.77 -22.98
N MET A 84 22.76 17.13 -21.79
CA MET A 84 23.97 16.51 -21.27
C MET A 84 23.79 15.01 -21.11
N VAL A 85 24.75 14.24 -21.63
CA VAL A 85 24.79 12.77 -21.52
C VAL A 85 26.12 12.33 -20.94
N GLU A 86 26.08 11.50 -19.90
CA GLU A 86 27.24 10.85 -19.34
C GLU A 86 27.05 9.33 -19.31
N VAL A 87 27.98 8.58 -19.89
CA VAL A 87 27.97 7.12 -19.87
C VAL A 87 29.33 6.61 -19.41
N SER A 88 29.34 5.84 -18.34
CA SER A 88 30.52 5.14 -17.83
C SER A 88 30.24 3.64 -17.78
N GLN A 89 30.99 2.83 -18.51
CA GLN A 89 30.82 1.37 -18.51
C GLN A 89 32.14 0.69 -18.22
N ALA A 90 32.17 -0.19 -17.21
CA ALA A 90 33.34 -0.94 -16.83
C ALA A 90 33.04 -2.45 -16.74
N GLN A 91 34.09 -3.30 -16.88
CA GLN A 91 34.10 -4.75 -16.86
C GLN A 91 33.61 -5.40 -18.18
N THR A 92 32.36 -5.96 -18.26
CA THR A 92 32.00 -6.75 -19.45
C THR A 92 30.53 -6.59 -19.87
N SER A 93 30.32 -6.36 -21.17
CA SER A 93 29.04 -6.49 -21.87
C SER A 93 27.87 -5.62 -21.32
N ASN A 94 28.14 -4.46 -20.76
CA ASN A 94 27.10 -3.53 -20.34
C ASN A 94 26.44 -2.83 -21.54
N LEU A 95 25.13 -2.56 -21.44
CA LEU A 95 24.32 -1.88 -22.43
C LEU A 95 23.76 -0.57 -21.87
N SER A 96 24.00 0.53 -22.55
CA SER A 96 23.41 1.84 -22.25
C SER A 96 22.72 2.41 -23.49
N LEU A 97 21.42 2.69 -23.38
CA LEU A 97 20.62 3.31 -24.43
C LEU A 97 20.02 4.61 -23.89
N ILE A 98 20.25 5.74 -24.54
CA ILE A 98 19.79 7.06 -24.13
C ILE A 98 19.18 7.79 -25.31
N TYR A 99 17.95 8.25 -25.16
CA TYR A 99 17.22 9.02 -26.16
C TYR A 99 16.67 10.28 -25.51
N ASN A 100 17.25 11.44 -25.82
CA ASN A 100 16.81 12.75 -25.33
C ASN A 100 16.19 13.57 -26.46
N THR A 101 15.01 14.11 -26.22
CA THR A 101 14.33 15.02 -27.14
C THR A 101 13.84 16.23 -26.35
N GLY A 102 14.28 17.42 -26.76
CA GLY A 102 14.00 18.67 -26.06
C GLY A 102 15.27 19.33 -25.52
N ASP A 103 15.13 20.28 -24.62
CA ASP A 103 16.22 21.12 -24.20
C ASP A 103 16.64 20.85 -22.74
N ASP A 104 17.91 21.06 -22.43
CA ASP A 104 18.48 21.01 -21.07
C ASP A 104 18.27 19.68 -20.30
N ASN A 105 18.01 18.55 -21.00
CA ASN A 105 17.88 17.27 -20.35
C ASN A 105 19.25 16.69 -19.96
N THR A 106 19.33 16.08 -18.77
CA THR A 106 20.55 15.45 -18.26
C THR A 106 20.32 13.95 -18.02
N VAL A 107 21.12 13.10 -18.66
CA VAL A 107 21.05 11.63 -18.43
C VAL A 107 22.43 11.08 -18.15
N SER A 108 22.56 10.35 -17.04
CA SER A 108 23.78 9.69 -16.61
C SER A 108 23.57 8.19 -16.37
N HIS A 109 24.36 7.35 -17.04
CA HIS A 109 24.41 5.91 -16.80
C HIS A 109 25.81 5.50 -16.34
N SER A 110 25.91 4.97 -15.11
CA SER A 110 27.14 4.41 -14.55
C SER A 110 26.95 2.91 -14.33
N GLN A 111 27.62 2.10 -15.15
CA GLN A 111 27.50 0.64 -15.12
C GLN A 111 28.86 0.00 -14.83
N ASN A 112 29.05 -0.48 -13.60
CA ASN A 112 30.28 -1.14 -13.15
C ASN A 112 30.01 -2.61 -12.84
N GLY A 113 30.13 -3.46 -13.86
CA GLY A 113 29.82 -4.88 -13.68
C GLY A 113 29.68 -5.62 -15.00
N THR A 114 28.90 -6.68 -14.97
CA THR A 114 28.75 -7.56 -16.13
C THR A 114 27.29 -7.64 -16.57
N MET A 115 27.06 -7.33 -17.84
CA MET A 115 25.77 -7.42 -18.54
C MET A 115 24.65 -6.53 -17.95
N ASN A 116 24.98 -5.44 -17.27
CA ASN A 116 23.99 -4.47 -16.82
C ASN A 116 23.34 -3.76 -18.01
N GLY A 117 22.05 -3.51 -17.95
CA GLY A 117 21.26 -2.83 -18.98
C GLY A 117 20.57 -1.59 -18.46
N ALA A 118 20.70 -0.47 -19.15
CA ALA A 118 19.95 0.76 -18.85
C ALA A 118 19.39 1.36 -20.14
N LEU A 119 18.10 1.71 -20.11
CA LEU A 119 17.39 2.48 -21.11
C LEU A 119 16.78 3.72 -20.50
N SER A 120 17.09 4.88 -21.03
CA SER A 120 16.47 6.15 -20.65
C SER A 120 15.94 6.88 -21.87
N GLU A 121 14.69 7.29 -21.80
CA GLU A 121 14.04 8.14 -22.80
C GLU A 121 13.46 9.36 -22.12
N THR A 122 13.83 10.56 -22.58
CA THR A 122 13.27 11.84 -22.10
C THR A 122 12.69 12.62 -23.26
N VAL A 123 11.51 13.18 -23.04
CA VAL A 123 10.88 14.12 -23.99
C VAL A 123 10.40 15.33 -23.20
N GLY A 124 11.01 16.50 -23.44
CA GLY A 124 10.67 17.75 -22.73
C GLY A 124 11.90 18.56 -22.34
N VAL A 125 11.77 19.40 -21.34
CA VAL A 125 12.81 20.34 -20.93
C VAL A 125 13.25 20.09 -19.50
N GLY A 126 14.56 20.07 -19.25
CA GLY A 126 15.11 20.01 -17.89
C GLY A 126 14.96 18.69 -17.17
N ASN A 127 14.61 17.59 -17.84
CA ASN A 127 14.50 16.29 -17.22
C ASN A 127 15.86 15.72 -16.81
N ALA A 128 15.93 15.02 -15.67
CA ALA A 128 17.13 14.41 -15.15
C ALA A 128 16.97 12.92 -14.88
N ILE A 129 17.82 12.08 -15.48
CA ILE A 129 17.87 10.64 -15.18
C ILE A 129 19.27 10.24 -14.76
N ARG A 130 19.37 9.55 -13.64
CA ARG A 130 20.61 8.93 -13.15
C ARG A 130 20.38 7.44 -12.90
N VAL A 131 21.15 6.59 -13.56
CA VAL A 131 21.15 5.15 -13.34
C VAL A 131 22.54 4.70 -12.93
N GLU A 132 22.65 4.10 -11.75
CA GLU A 132 23.86 3.50 -11.22
C GLU A 132 23.65 2.00 -11.03
N GLN A 133 24.43 1.18 -11.71
CA GLN A 133 24.34 -0.28 -11.64
C GLN A 133 25.71 -0.85 -11.30
N GLU A 134 25.82 -1.53 -10.19
CA GLU A 134 27.04 -2.19 -9.76
C GLU A 134 26.92 -3.72 -9.84
N GLY A 135 28.05 -4.38 -10.04
CA GLY A 135 28.19 -5.81 -9.90
C GLY A 135 27.80 -6.66 -11.11
N ALA A 136 27.73 -7.94 -10.87
CA ALA A 136 27.37 -8.94 -11.87
C ALA A 136 26.03 -9.56 -11.54
N GLY A 137 25.21 -9.75 -12.54
CA GLY A 137 23.93 -10.42 -12.39
C GLY A 137 24.03 -11.81 -11.74
N PHE A 138 23.00 -12.26 -11.10
CA PHE A 138 22.93 -13.54 -10.42
C PHE A 138 22.31 -14.61 -11.34
N PHE A 139 22.97 -15.75 -11.52
CA PHE A 139 22.55 -16.83 -12.43
C PHE A 139 22.23 -16.38 -13.88
N GLY A 140 22.90 -15.33 -14.38
CA GLY A 140 22.66 -14.81 -15.73
C GLY A 140 21.44 -13.89 -15.83
N VAL A 141 20.91 -13.44 -14.72
CA VAL A 141 19.96 -12.33 -14.61
C VAL A 141 20.75 -11.07 -14.26
N ASN A 142 20.55 -10.01 -15.01
CA ASN A 142 21.34 -8.79 -14.94
C ASN A 142 20.54 -7.67 -14.26
N ASN A 143 21.21 -6.65 -13.79
CA ASN A 143 20.54 -5.40 -13.44
C ASN A 143 19.95 -4.78 -14.71
N GLU A 144 18.69 -4.42 -14.65
CA GLU A 144 17.99 -3.75 -15.75
C GLU A 144 17.21 -2.56 -15.21
N ALA A 145 17.41 -1.38 -15.83
CA ALA A 145 16.70 -0.18 -15.50
C ALA A 145 16.10 0.44 -16.77
N ILE A 146 14.80 0.68 -16.78
CA ILE A 146 14.08 1.36 -17.87
C ILE A 146 13.38 2.58 -17.29
N ASN A 147 13.67 3.75 -17.87
CA ASN A 147 13.02 5.01 -17.53
C ASN A 147 12.50 5.71 -18.78
N VAL A 148 11.20 5.96 -18.83
CA VAL A 148 10.56 6.74 -19.88
C VAL A 148 9.82 7.92 -19.25
N MET A 149 10.21 9.14 -19.60
CA MET A 149 9.66 10.37 -19.03
C MET A 149 9.28 11.36 -20.13
N VAL A 150 8.07 11.89 -20.03
CA VAL A 150 7.51 12.88 -20.94
C VAL A 150 6.99 14.07 -20.13
N GLY A 151 7.50 15.27 -20.39
CA GLY A 151 7.16 16.49 -19.68
C GLY A 151 8.41 17.24 -19.26
N ASP A 152 8.26 18.21 -18.37
CA ASP A 152 9.35 19.09 -18.00
C ASP A 152 9.79 18.88 -16.53
N GLU A 153 11.07 19.07 -16.26
CA GLU A 153 11.66 19.07 -14.91
C GLU A 153 11.45 17.77 -14.09
N ASN A 154 11.19 16.63 -14.74
CA ASN A 154 11.08 15.36 -14.06
C ASN A 154 12.46 14.80 -13.65
N SER A 155 12.54 14.09 -12.55
CA SER A 155 13.77 13.49 -12.03
C SER A 155 13.60 12.00 -11.73
N ALA A 156 14.53 11.17 -12.18
CA ALA A 156 14.60 9.75 -11.81
C ALA A 156 16.01 9.35 -11.40
N THR A 157 16.15 8.75 -10.22
CA THR A 157 17.41 8.18 -9.73
C THR A 157 17.21 6.70 -9.45
N VAL A 158 18.03 5.85 -10.05
CA VAL A 158 17.98 4.40 -9.86
C VAL A 158 19.36 3.90 -9.48
N THR A 159 19.45 3.26 -8.33
CA THR A 159 20.67 2.61 -7.85
C THR A 159 20.42 1.11 -7.67
N GLN A 160 21.16 0.29 -8.38
CA GLN A 160 21.05 -1.17 -8.30
C GLN A 160 22.42 -1.76 -7.95
N GLY A 161 22.50 -2.45 -6.82
CA GLY A 161 23.69 -3.16 -6.37
C GLY A 161 23.94 -4.49 -7.10
N ASP A 162 24.74 -5.36 -6.50
CA ASP A 162 24.95 -6.72 -7.01
C ASP A 162 23.65 -7.52 -6.95
N GLY A 163 23.26 -8.26 -8.00
CA GLY A 163 22.23 -9.28 -7.81
C GLY A 163 21.15 -9.43 -8.87
N GLY A 164 21.17 -8.68 -9.95
CA GLY A 164 20.20 -8.84 -11.04
C GLY A 164 18.82 -8.26 -10.71
N HIS A 165 18.79 -7.01 -10.36
CA HIS A 165 17.57 -6.26 -10.03
C HIS A 165 16.86 -5.74 -11.27
N TRP A 166 15.53 -5.51 -11.16
CA TRP A 166 14.72 -4.91 -12.20
C TRP A 166 14.04 -3.64 -11.69
N PHE A 167 14.22 -2.55 -12.44
CA PHE A 167 13.50 -1.30 -12.26
C PHE A 167 12.85 -0.89 -13.58
N TYR A 168 11.54 -0.69 -13.57
CA TYR A 168 10.79 -0.30 -14.76
C TYR A 168 9.86 0.88 -14.47
N ASN A 169 10.09 2.00 -15.13
CA ASN A 169 9.17 3.11 -15.25
C ASN A 169 8.82 3.25 -16.74
N PHE A 170 7.64 2.76 -17.13
CA PHE A 170 7.29 2.63 -18.54
C PHE A 170 6.61 3.85 -19.14
N ASP A 171 5.87 4.66 -18.37
CA ASP A 171 5.12 5.80 -18.91
C ASP A 171 4.88 6.85 -17.81
N LEU A 172 5.86 7.73 -17.60
CA LEU A 172 5.70 8.90 -16.74
C LEU A 172 5.37 10.11 -17.63
N GLN A 173 4.23 10.74 -17.41
CA GLN A 173 3.76 11.92 -18.13
C GLN A 173 3.36 13.03 -17.17
N GLY A 174 4.01 14.20 -17.27
CA GLY A 174 3.75 15.37 -16.43
C GLY A 174 5.02 16.11 -16.09
N ASN A 175 4.95 17.03 -15.15
CA ASN A 175 6.07 17.90 -14.82
C ASN A 175 6.48 17.74 -13.35
N SER A 176 7.74 17.97 -13.06
CA SER A 176 8.30 18.01 -11.70
C SER A 176 8.11 16.72 -10.90
N ASN A 177 7.87 15.59 -11.55
CA ASN A 177 7.76 14.31 -10.85
C ASN A 177 9.13 13.79 -10.45
N THR A 178 9.22 13.17 -9.26
CA THR A 178 10.46 12.60 -8.73
C THR A 178 10.30 11.10 -8.50
N ILE A 179 11.24 10.30 -9.00
CA ILE A 179 11.33 8.87 -8.72
C ILE A 179 12.71 8.55 -8.16
N SER A 180 12.77 7.88 -7.02
CA SER A 180 13.99 7.33 -6.42
C SER A 180 13.84 5.85 -6.19
N ALA A 181 14.78 5.03 -6.68
CA ALA A 181 14.79 3.60 -6.43
C ALA A 181 16.19 3.12 -6.03
N GLU A 182 16.25 2.43 -4.90
CA GLU A 182 17.46 1.76 -4.42
C GLU A 182 17.18 0.28 -4.20
N GLN A 183 17.92 -0.58 -4.90
CA GLN A 183 17.75 -2.02 -4.83
C GLN A 183 19.09 -2.69 -4.50
N SER A 184 19.13 -3.43 -3.41
CA SER A 184 20.31 -4.19 -2.97
C SER A 184 19.99 -5.63 -2.60
N GLY A 185 20.96 -6.53 -2.70
CA GLY A 185 20.76 -7.97 -2.47
C GLY A 185 20.54 -8.75 -3.76
N LEU A 186 19.44 -9.51 -3.93
CA LEU A 186 19.26 -10.37 -5.10
C LEU A 186 17.83 -10.29 -5.67
N LEU A 187 17.70 -10.01 -6.97
CA LEU A 187 16.47 -10.22 -7.75
C LEU A 187 15.26 -9.45 -7.23
N ASN A 188 15.47 -8.23 -6.74
CA ASN A 188 14.37 -7.33 -6.38
C ASN A 188 13.78 -6.67 -7.64
N GLU A 189 12.47 -6.40 -7.64
CA GLU A 189 11.74 -5.80 -8.76
C GLU A 189 10.91 -4.61 -8.29
N ALA A 190 11.05 -3.48 -9.01
CA ALA A 190 10.17 -2.33 -8.85
C ALA A 190 9.60 -1.94 -10.22
N THR A 191 8.29 -1.91 -10.36
CA THR A 191 7.61 -1.66 -11.63
C THR A 191 6.52 -0.59 -11.49
N PHE A 192 6.61 0.44 -12.32
CA PHE A 192 5.58 1.46 -12.52
C PHE A 192 5.10 1.40 -13.96
N ASN A 193 3.82 1.13 -14.17
CA ASN A 193 3.29 1.03 -15.53
C ASN A 193 2.87 2.38 -16.08
N VAL A 194 2.15 3.18 -15.29
CA VAL A 194 1.65 4.51 -15.69
C VAL A 194 1.70 5.48 -14.53
N ILE A 195 2.33 6.64 -14.72
CA ILE A 195 2.29 7.78 -13.79
C ILE A 195 1.90 9.02 -14.61
N ARG A 196 0.79 9.66 -14.27
CA ARG A 196 0.30 10.86 -14.97
C ARG A 196 -0.10 11.97 -14.02
N GLY A 197 0.52 13.12 -14.17
CA GLY A 197 0.27 14.33 -13.37
C GLY A 197 1.57 15.02 -12.99
N ASP A 198 1.45 16.05 -12.20
CA ASP A 198 2.57 16.90 -11.83
C ASP A 198 2.93 16.70 -10.36
N ASP A 199 4.19 16.96 -9.99
CA ASP A 199 4.69 17.01 -8.62
C ASP A 199 4.53 15.70 -7.82
N ASN A 200 4.40 14.53 -8.47
CA ASN A 200 4.34 13.26 -7.75
C ASN A 200 5.73 12.82 -7.28
N SER A 201 5.82 12.28 -6.07
CA SER A 201 7.05 11.77 -5.45
C SER A 201 6.95 10.27 -5.17
N ILE A 202 7.88 9.49 -5.69
CA ILE A 202 7.90 8.04 -5.51
C ILE A 202 9.27 7.60 -5.05
N GLU A 203 9.33 6.92 -3.90
CA GLU A 203 10.55 6.35 -3.35
C GLU A 203 10.39 4.84 -3.13
N VAL A 204 11.34 4.06 -3.63
CA VAL A 204 11.37 2.60 -3.46
C VAL A 204 12.73 2.16 -2.94
N MET A 205 12.75 1.56 -1.77
CA MET A 205 13.92 0.93 -1.19
C MET A 205 13.67 -0.58 -1.02
N GLN A 206 14.53 -1.40 -1.60
CA GLN A 206 14.41 -2.87 -1.50
C GLN A 206 15.75 -3.48 -1.12
N GLU A 207 15.84 -4.02 0.09
CA GLU A 207 17.01 -4.73 0.58
C GLU A 207 16.69 -6.21 0.82
N GLY A 208 17.45 -7.12 0.23
CA GLY A 208 17.26 -8.55 0.44
C GLY A 208 17.01 -9.32 -0.86
N VAL A 209 16.07 -10.27 -0.86
CA VAL A 209 15.95 -11.21 -1.99
C VAL A 209 14.52 -11.38 -2.45
N PHE A 210 14.25 -11.18 -3.73
CA PHE A 210 12.96 -11.32 -4.37
C PHE A 210 11.85 -10.41 -3.79
N ASN A 211 12.21 -9.24 -3.29
CA ASN A 211 11.22 -8.25 -2.92
C ASN A 211 10.62 -7.64 -4.20
N ALA A 212 9.34 -7.41 -4.20
CA ALA A 212 8.62 -6.90 -5.37
C ALA A 212 7.69 -5.75 -5.03
N PHE A 213 7.78 -4.68 -5.81
CA PHE A 213 6.80 -3.62 -5.83
C PHE A 213 6.20 -3.45 -7.22
N THR A 214 4.89 -3.29 -7.31
CA THR A 214 4.21 -2.99 -8.56
C THR A 214 3.16 -1.90 -8.36
N SER A 215 3.20 -0.87 -9.22
CA SER A 215 2.12 0.09 -9.38
C SER A 215 1.60 0.06 -10.82
N ASP A 216 0.29 -0.13 -11.00
CA ASP A 216 -0.28 -0.18 -12.34
C ASP A 216 -0.65 1.22 -12.83
N GLU A 217 -1.34 2.05 -12.04
CA GLU A 217 -1.74 3.37 -12.47
C GLU A 217 -1.74 4.39 -11.32
N VAL A 218 -1.04 5.52 -11.51
CA VAL A 218 -1.08 6.68 -10.63
C VAL A 218 -1.47 7.88 -11.48
N ILE A 219 -2.64 8.46 -11.22
CA ILE A 219 -3.17 9.62 -11.94
C ILE A 219 -3.55 10.71 -10.95
N GLY A 220 -2.89 11.86 -11.04
CA GLY A 220 -3.13 13.03 -10.21
C GLY A 220 -1.85 13.75 -9.88
N ASN A 221 -1.94 14.77 -9.04
CA ASN A 221 -0.82 15.65 -8.73
C ASN A 221 -0.45 15.56 -7.24
N GLY A 222 0.84 15.72 -6.96
CA GLY A 222 1.33 15.82 -5.59
C GLY A 222 1.17 14.55 -4.76
N ASN A 223 0.99 13.38 -5.40
CA ASN A 223 0.88 12.12 -4.66
C ASN A 223 2.27 11.66 -4.19
N GLU A 224 2.34 11.09 -2.97
CA GLU A 224 3.54 10.54 -2.39
C GLU A 224 3.40 9.04 -2.18
N ILE A 225 4.36 8.26 -2.70
CA ILE A 225 4.38 6.80 -2.58
C ILE A 225 5.75 6.39 -2.06
N THR A 226 5.79 5.77 -0.89
CA THR A 226 7.02 5.29 -0.26
C THR A 226 6.93 3.79 0.00
N ILE A 227 7.92 3.05 -0.45
CA ILE A 227 8.01 1.60 -0.30
C ILE A 227 9.37 1.26 0.30
N ASP A 228 9.38 0.62 1.45
CA ASP A 228 10.58 0.08 2.09
C ASP A 228 10.39 -1.43 2.37
N GLN A 229 11.17 -2.26 1.69
CA GLN A 229 11.07 -3.72 1.83
C GLN A 229 12.43 -4.29 2.21
N THR A 230 12.54 -4.83 3.41
CA THR A 230 13.72 -5.52 3.92
C THR A 230 13.43 -7.00 4.18
N GLY A 231 14.25 -7.91 3.63
CA GLY A 231 14.11 -9.36 3.85
C GLY A 231 13.87 -10.15 2.56
N PHE A 232 13.04 -11.19 2.62
CA PHE A 232 12.87 -12.15 1.53
C PHE A 232 11.41 -12.23 1.07
N PHE A 233 11.17 -12.13 -0.23
CA PHE A 233 9.86 -12.35 -0.86
C PHE A 233 8.75 -11.41 -0.38
N ASN A 234 9.07 -10.20 0.08
CA ASN A 234 8.05 -9.20 0.40
C ASN A 234 7.41 -8.68 -0.89
N SER A 235 6.12 -8.42 -0.84
CA SER A 235 5.34 -7.93 -1.99
C SER A 235 4.48 -6.73 -1.60
N ALA A 236 4.63 -5.65 -2.34
CA ALA A 236 3.75 -4.49 -2.23
C ALA A 236 3.10 -4.21 -3.59
N GLU A 237 1.81 -3.92 -3.61
CA GLU A 237 1.06 -3.63 -4.84
C GLU A 237 0.09 -2.47 -4.62
N LEU A 238 0.19 -1.47 -5.48
CA LEU A 238 -0.78 -0.39 -5.62
C LEU A 238 -1.39 -0.49 -7.02
N THR A 239 -2.61 -0.99 -7.14
CA THR A 239 -3.18 -1.22 -8.47
C THR A 239 -3.63 0.08 -9.13
N SER A 240 -4.38 0.94 -8.41
CA SER A 240 -4.89 2.19 -8.97
C SER A 240 -4.95 3.30 -7.93
N LEU A 241 -4.41 4.47 -8.27
CA LEU A 241 -4.54 5.71 -7.50
C LEU A 241 -4.99 6.82 -8.43
N HIS A 242 -6.18 7.37 -8.18
CA HIS A 242 -6.77 8.48 -8.92
C HIS A 242 -7.15 9.62 -7.99
N GLY A 243 -6.41 10.73 -8.05
CA GLY A 243 -6.66 11.93 -7.24
C GLY A 243 -5.37 12.65 -6.88
N ASP A 244 -5.51 13.75 -6.15
CA ASP A 244 -4.41 14.61 -5.81
C ASP A 244 -4.02 14.48 -4.33
N TYR A 245 -2.74 14.65 -4.00
CA TYR A 245 -2.20 14.71 -2.64
C TYR A 245 -2.47 13.47 -1.77
N ASN A 246 -2.56 12.29 -2.37
CA ASN A 246 -2.66 11.04 -1.63
C ASN A 246 -1.28 10.56 -1.19
N GLU A 247 -1.20 9.96 0.02
CA GLU A 247 0.01 9.38 0.60
C GLU A 247 -0.17 7.87 0.77
N VAL A 248 0.76 7.08 0.24
CA VAL A 248 0.77 5.61 0.37
C VAL A 248 2.15 5.16 0.83
N GLU A 249 2.22 4.52 1.98
CA GLU A 249 3.47 4.03 2.57
C GLU A 249 3.36 2.54 2.95
N PHE A 250 4.27 1.72 2.41
CA PHE A 250 4.40 0.32 2.79
C PHE A 250 5.81 0.05 3.31
N GLU A 251 5.91 -0.25 4.61
CA GLU A 251 7.13 -0.70 5.27
C GLU A 251 6.99 -2.20 5.62
N GLN A 252 7.91 -3.02 5.12
CA GLN A 252 7.88 -4.47 5.30
C GLN A 252 9.26 -4.97 5.75
N ASP A 253 9.39 -5.37 7.01
CA ASP A 253 10.62 -5.93 7.59
C ASP A 253 10.41 -7.40 7.97
N GLY A 254 11.09 -8.31 7.29
CA GLY A 254 11.00 -9.75 7.45
C GLY A 254 10.71 -10.48 6.16
N ASP A 255 10.07 -11.66 6.25
CA ASP A 255 9.94 -12.53 5.09
C ASP A 255 8.48 -12.73 4.66
N SER A 256 8.22 -12.63 3.37
CA SER A 256 6.92 -12.98 2.77
C SER A 256 5.74 -12.10 3.24
N ASN A 257 5.99 -10.87 3.64
CA ASN A 257 4.94 -9.91 3.94
C ASN A 257 4.27 -9.43 2.64
N SER A 258 2.98 -9.13 2.71
CA SER A 258 2.19 -8.66 1.57
C SER A 258 1.38 -7.43 1.93
N ALA A 259 1.49 -6.38 1.13
CA ALA A 259 0.64 -5.19 1.22
C ALA A 259 -0.01 -4.93 -0.14
N LEU A 260 -1.33 -4.82 -0.17
CA LEU A 260 -2.11 -4.55 -1.38
C LEU A 260 -3.11 -3.43 -1.15
N VAL A 261 -3.07 -2.44 -2.00
CA VAL A 261 -4.15 -1.46 -2.16
C VAL A 261 -4.67 -1.55 -3.60
N ALA A 262 -5.92 -1.96 -3.76
CA ALA A 262 -6.50 -2.18 -5.07
C ALA A 262 -6.94 -0.86 -5.72
N GLU A 263 -7.62 0.02 -4.99
CA GLU A 263 -8.12 1.28 -5.55
C GLU A 263 -8.13 2.40 -4.51
N ILE A 264 -7.57 3.56 -4.88
CA ILE A 264 -7.76 4.84 -4.20
C ILE A 264 -8.38 5.80 -5.21
N THR A 265 -9.55 6.35 -4.91
CA THR A 265 -10.20 7.37 -5.73
C THR A 265 -10.66 8.54 -4.86
N GLY A 266 -9.99 9.68 -4.98
CA GLY A 266 -10.21 10.89 -4.18
C GLY A 266 -8.91 11.59 -3.84
N ASN A 267 -8.99 12.62 -3.01
CA ASN A 267 -7.86 13.46 -2.67
C ASN A 267 -7.51 13.37 -1.19
N ASP A 268 -6.28 13.71 -0.84
CA ASP A 268 -5.82 13.82 0.54
C ASP A 268 -6.04 12.52 1.37
N ASN A 269 -6.04 11.34 0.73
CA ASN A 269 -6.13 10.07 1.44
C ASN A 269 -4.75 9.60 1.88
N GLU A 270 -4.67 9.02 3.09
CA GLU A 270 -3.46 8.48 3.70
C GLU A 270 -3.60 6.97 3.94
N VAL A 271 -2.69 6.17 3.41
CA VAL A 271 -2.64 4.72 3.63
C VAL A 271 -1.25 4.31 4.08
N LYS A 272 -1.14 3.78 5.30
CA LYS A 272 0.14 3.32 5.85
C LYS A 272 0.04 1.90 6.38
N SER A 273 1.00 1.07 5.97
CA SER A 273 1.16 -0.30 6.47
C SER A 273 2.59 -0.54 6.92
N ASP A 274 2.76 -0.84 8.20
CA ASP A 274 4.01 -1.25 8.83
C ASP A 274 3.90 -2.72 9.25
N GLN A 275 4.67 -3.59 8.61
CA GLN A 275 4.65 -5.04 8.81
C GLN A 275 6.03 -5.52 9.27
N GLU A 276 6.17 -5.85 10.57
CA GLU A 276 7.38 -6.39 11.19
C GLU A 276 7.19 -7.87 11.53
N GLY A 277 7.93 -8.78 10.88
CA GLY A 277 7.82 -10.23 11.07
C GLY A 277 7.57 -10.96 9.74
N ASN A 278 6.94 -12.14 9.78
CA ASN A 278 6.82 -12.96 8.59
C ASN A 278 5.38 -13.25 8.21
N SER A 279 5.12 -13.25 6.91
CA SER A 279 3.82 -13.63 6.35
C SER A 279 2.65 -12.77 6.83
N ASN A 280 2.89 -11.53 7.20
CA ASN A 280 1.83 -10.59 7.49
C ASN A 280 1.16 -10.12 6.19
N SER A 281 -0.13 -9.87 6.23
CA SER A 281 -0.92 -9.45 5.08
C SER A 281 -1.77 -8.23 5.39
N PHE A 282 -1.62 -7.20 4.59
CA PHE A 282 -2.54 -6.08 4.53
C PHE A 282 -3.22 -6.04 3.16
N GLU A 283 -4.52 -5.90 3.14
CA GLU A 283 -5.29 -5.74 1.91
C GLU A 283 -6.36 -4.66 2.08
N SER A 284 -6.31 -3.63 1.23
CA SER A 284 -7.41 -2.69 1.06
C SER A 284 -8.00 -2.86 -0.34
N GLY A 285 -9.30 -3.15 -0.42
CA GLY A 285 -10.00 -3.30 -1.69
C GLY A 285 -10.31 -1.95 -2.33
N VAL A 286 -10.98 -1.07 -1.59
CA VAL A 286 -11.49 0.19 -2.14
C VAL A 286 -11.41 1.32 -1.12
N ILE A 287 -10.82 2.44 -1.53
CA ILE A 287 -10.84 3.70 -0.81
C ILE A 287 -11.43 4.76 -1.76
N VAL A 288 -12.63 5.25 -1.45
CA VAL A 288 -13.33 6.24 -2.28
C VAL A 288 -13.80 7.40 -1.44
N GLY A 289 -13.37 8.60 -1.79
CA GLY A 289 -13.66 9.86 -1.13
C GLY A 289 -12.39 10.61 -0.76
N ASP A 290 -12.54 11.71 -0.05
CA ASP A 290 -11.44 12.58 0.32
C ASP A 290 -11.10 12.46 1.81
N GLY A 291 -9.82 12.60 2.16
CA GLY A 291 -9.38 12.70 3.56
C GLY A 291 -9.46 11.42 4.38
N ASN A 292 -9.55 10.24 3.76
CA ASN A 292 -9.59 8.99 4.50
C ASN A 292 -8.19 8.58 4.98
N THR A 293 -8.09 8.09 6.22
CA THR A 293 -6.83 7.63 6.84
C THR A 293 -6.94 6.14 7.20
N LEU A 294 -6.08 5.31 6.63
CA LEU A 294 -6.00 3.87 6.87
C LEU A 294 -4.61 3.51 7.41
N LEU A 295 -4.55 3.07 8.67
CA LEU A 295 -3.30 2.75 9.35
C LEU A 295 -3.27 1.27 9.78
N VAL A 296 -2.23 0.56 9.37
CA VAL A 296 -1.99 -0.84 9.76
C VAL A 296 -0.61 -0.97 10.40
N ASN A 297 -0.55 -1.60 11.57
CA ASN A 297 0.71 -1.98 12.17
C ASN A 297 0.62 -3.44 12.64
N GLN A 298 1.40 -4.30 12.02
CA GLN A 298 1.43 -5.75 12.28
C GLN A 298 2.80 -6.18 12.77
N LYS A 299 2.85 -6.76 13.97
CA LYS A 299 4.08 -7.30 14.57
C LYS A 299 3.97 -8.79 14.81
N HIS A 300 5.09 -9.51 14.59
CA HIS A 300 5.21 -10.95 14.59
C HIS A 300 4.62 -11.59 13.33
N ASP A 301 4.07 -12.80 13.39
CA ASP A 301 3.86 -13.61 12.20
C ASP A 301 2.39 -13.83 11.84
N SER A 302 2.10 -13.85 10.53
CA SER A 302 0.82 -14.31 9.97
C SER A 302 -0.41 -13.49 10.39
N ASN A 303 -0.24 -12.21 10.70
CA ASN A 303 -1.36 -11.32 10.96
C ASN A 303 -2.01 -10.89 9.64
N THR A 304 -3.32 -10.70 9.66
CA THR A 304 -4.10 -10.24 8.50
C THR A 304 -4.89 -9.00 8.86
N ALA A 305 -4.81 -7.96 8.04
CA ALA A 305 -5.60 -6.75 8.17
C ALA A 305 -6.27 -6.39 6.84
N GLY A 306 -7.56 -6.10 6.88
CA GLY A 306 -8.33 -5.58 5.76
C GLY A 306 -9.00 -4.26 6.14
N LEU A 307 -8.80 -3.21 5.33
CA LEU A 307 -9.38 -1.89 5.60
C LEU A 307 -9.96 -1.31 4.33
N ASP A 308 -11.26 -0.98 4.35
CA ASP A 308 -11.96 -0.36 3.22
C ASP A 308 -12.72 0.89 3.69
N ALA A 309 -12.64 1.98 2.93
CA ALA A 309 -13.36 3.22 3.25
C ALA A 309 -14.10 3.77 2.03
N ILE A 310 -15.40 3.98 2.16
CA ILE A 310 -16.23 4.65 1.15
C ILE A 310 -16.93 5.84 1.80
N GLY A 311 -16.51 7.04 1.47
CA GLY A 311 -16.95 8.30 2.07
C GLY A 311 -15.76 9.19 2.36
N ASN A 312 -15.96 10.25 3.12
CA ASN A 312 -14.92 11.23 3.41
C ASN A 312 -14.55 11.21 4.89
N ASP A 313 -13.29 11.59 5.17
CA ASP A 313 -12.81 11.80 6.54
C ASP A 313 -12.98 10.56 7.45
N ASN A 314 -12.89 9.34 6.91
CA ASN A 314 -12.92 8.12 7.72
C ASN A 314 -11.50 7.79 8.23
N GLU A 315 -11.40 7.35 9.50
CA GLU A 315 -10.16 6.91 10.13
C GLU A 315 -10.27 5.43 10.54
N LEU A 316 -9.49 4.56 9.92
CA LEU A 316 -9.49 3.13 10.18
C LEU A 316 -8.09 2.69 10.65
N THR A 317 -7.99 2.12 11.85
CA THR A 317 -6.71 1.72 12.43
C THR A 317 -6.73 0.27 12.91
N ALA A 318 -5.78 -0.52 12.43
CA ALA A 318 -5.52 -1.90 12.88
C ALA A 318 -4.14 -2.02 13.49
N PHE A 319 -4.07 -2.37 14.77
CA PHE A 319 -2.83 -2.71 15.46
C PHE A 319 -2.86 -4.16 15.93
N GLN A 320 -1.92 -4.98 15.45
CA GLN A 320 -1.83 -6.40 15.75
C GLN A 320 -0.44 -6.76 16.28
N ASN A 321 -0.38 -7.29 17.50
CA ASN A 321 0.87 -7.68 18.16
C ASN A 321 0.75 -9.11 18.71
N GLY A 322 1.24 -10.07 17.97
CA GLY A 322 1.14 -11.50 18.22
C GLY A 322 1.01 -12.24 16.88
N ASN A 323 0.61 -13.50 16.92
CA ASN A 323 0.57 -14.32 15.71
C ASN A 323 -0.86 -14.64 15.27
N GLY A 324 -1.08 -14.59 13.98
CA GLY A 324 -2.34 -15.06 13.39
C GLY A 324 -3.57 -14.24 13.78
N ASN A 325 -3.39 -12.97 14.14
CA ASN A 325 -4.52 -12.08 14.41
C ASN A 325 -5.17 -11.64 13.09
N ASP A 326 -6.48 -11.42 13.13
CA ASP A 326 -7.30 -11.07 11.98
C ASP A 326 -8.16 -9.84 12.26
N VAL A 327 -8.02 -8.79 11.45
CA VAL A 327 -8.80 -7.55 11.55
C VAL A 327 -9.44 -7.24 10.20
N TYR A 328 -10.71 -6.90 10.22
CA TYR A 328 -11.38 -6.27 9.09
C TYR A 328 -12.20 -5.07 9.56
N LEU A 329 -11.92 -3.90 9.01
CA LEU A 329 -12.64 -2.66 9.29
C LEU A 329 -13.15 -2.07 7.97
N GLY A 330 -14.47 -1.99 7.79
CA GLY A 330 -15.09 -1.43 6.60
C GLY A 330 -16.10 -0.35 6.96
N ALA A 331 -15.90 0.87 6.47
CA ALA A 331 -16.76 2.02 6.67
C ALA A 331 -17.43 2.46 5.36
N ILE A 332 -18.74 2.74 5.42
CA ILE A 332 -19.51 3.36 4.33
C ILE A 332 -20.24 4.56 4.90
N GLY A 333 -19.81 5.77 4.54
CA GLY A 333 -20.28 7.04 5.07
C GLY A 333 -19.13 7.94 5.46
N ASP A 334 -19.40 9.05 6.07
CA ASP A 334 -18.39 10.07 6.38
C ASP A 334 -18.02 10.06 7.87
N SER A 335 -16.79 10.44 8.18
CA SER A 335 -16.34 10.71 9.56
C SER A 335 -16.48 9.52 10.52
N ASN A 336 -16.27 8.30 10.05
CA ASN A 336 -16.25 7.13 10.92
C ASN A 336 -14.82 6.89 11.46
N GLU A 337 -14.71 6.58 12.77
CA GLU A 337 -13.45 6.23 13.43
C GLU A 337 -13.53 4.79 13.96
N PHE A 338 -12.81 3.86 13.32
CA PHE A 338 -12.78 2.45 13.72
C PHE A 338 -11.36 2.04 14.10
N VAL A 339 -11.22 1.55 15.32
CA VAL A 339 -9.91 1.12 15.86
C VAL A 339 -10.00 -0.33 16.35
N ALA A 340 -9.07 -1.18 15.91
CA ALA A 340 -8.90 -2.52 16.45
C ALA A 340 -7.47 -2.70 16.96
N ASN A 341 -7.34 -3.04 18.24
CA ASN A 341 -6.07 -3.30 18.91
C ASN A 341 -6.05 -4.74 19.46
N GLN A 342 -5.21 -5.59 18.89
CA GLN A 342 -5.09 -7.00 19.24
C GLN A 342 -3.70 -7.31 19.80
N ILE A 343 -3.64 -7.83 21.02
CA ILE A 343 -2.41 -8.25 21.70
C ILE A 343 -2.56 -9.70 22.13
N GLY A 344 -1.75 -10.59 21.54
CA GLY A 344 -1.81 -12.04 21.75
C GLY A 344 -2.05 -12.77 20.45
N ASP A 345 -2.45 -14.03 20.49
CA ASP A 345 -2.49 -14.86 19.30
C ASP A 345 -3.93 -15.19 18.86
N ALA A 346 -4.14 -15.26 17.55
CA ALA A 346 -5.38 -15.71 16.92
C ALA A 346 -6.64 -14.93 17.34
N ASN A 347 -6.53 -13.66 17.66
CA ASN A 347 -7.69 -12.81 17.91
C ASN A 347 -8.32 -12.36 16.58
N SER A 348 -9.65 -12.19 16.57
CA SER A 348 -10.39 -11.74 15.40
C SER A 348 -11.29 -10.55 15.73
N ALA A 349 -11.19 -9.46 14.96
CA ALA A 349 -11.99 -8.26 15.13
C ALA A 349 -12.53 -7.78 13.78
N HIS A 350 -13.84 -7.88 13.60
CA HIS A 350 -14.49 -7.48 12.35
C HIS A 350 -15.53 -6.39 12.60
N VAL A 351 -15.37 -5.26 11.91
CA VAL A 351 -16.40 -4.23 11.75
C VAL A 351 -16.85 -4.25 10.30
N ALA A 352 -18.07 -4.70 10.05
CA ALA A 352 -18.54 -4.99 8.70
C ALA A 352 -19.86 -4.30 8.36
N ASN A 353 -20.03 -3.91 7.10
CA ASN A 353 -21.25 -3.33 6.56
C ASN A 353 -21.77 -2.12 7.34
N PHE A 354 -20.87 -1.29 7.88
CA PHE A 354 -21.23 -0.10 8.65
C PHE A 354 -21.63 1.01 7.70
N ASN A 355 -22.95 1.14 7.47
CA ASN A 355 -23.52 2.15 6.59
C ASN A 355 -24.07 3.31 7.41
N GLY A 356 -23.30 4.39 7.52
CA GLY A 356 -23.65 5.57 8.31
C GLY A 356 -22.43 6.45 8.55
N SER A 357 -22.69 7.58 9.20
CA SER A 357 -21.66 8.59 9.46
C SER A 357 -21.49 8.87 10.94
N ASP A 358 -20.34 9.45 11.29
CA ASP A 358 -20.03 9.87 12.66
C ASP A 358 -20.05 8.70 13.68
N ASN A 359 -19.68 7.48 13.26
CA ASN A 359 -19.61 6.33 14.15
C ASN A 359 -18.20 6.16 14.72
N ASN A 360 -18.12 5.79 16.00
CA ASN A 360 -16.90 5.43 16.69
C ASN A 360 -16.95 3.96 17.13
N VAL A 361 -15.98 3.16 16.72
CA VAL A 361 -15.85 1.75 17.15
C VAL A 361 -14.43 1.50 17.65
N ASP A 362 -14.28 1.20 18.94
CA ASP A 362 -13.02 0.86 19.59
C ASP A 362 -13.03 -0.60 20.08
N ILE A 363 -12.19 -1.44 19.52
CA ILE A 363 -12.05 -2.85 19.86
C ILE A 363 -10.66 -3.10 20.44
N ALA A 364 -10.60 -3.56 21.68
CA ALA A 364 -9.37 -3.97 22.34
C ALA A 364 -9.44 -5.45 22.77
N GLN A 365 -8.56 -6.28 22.24
CA GLN A 365 -8.45 -7.69 22.57
C GLN A 365 -7.08 -8.01 23.14
N GLY A 366 -7.05 -8.54 24.37
CA GLY A 366 -5.83 -9.00 25.04
C GLY A 366 -5.95 -10.47 25.43
N GLY A 367 -5.02 -11.32 25.01
CA GLY A 367 -5.07 -12.77 25.18
C GLY A 367 -5.22 -13.50 23.87
N ASN A 368 -5.80 -14.69 23.86
CA ASN A 368 -5.81 -15.52 22.67
C ASN A 368 -7.22 -15.94 22.24
N GLU A 369 -7.39 -16.10 20.94
CA GLU A 369 -8.61 -16.64 20.33
C GLU A 369 -9.88 -15.85 20.73
N ASN A 370 -9.77 -14.55 21.01
CA ASN A 370 -10.92 -13.69 21.25
C ASN A 370 -11.55 -13.25 19.94
N THR A 371 -12.89 -13.15 19.91
CA THR A 371 -13.63 -12.76 18.69
C THR A 371 -14.57 -11.60 18.95
N VAL A 372 -14.51 -10.60 18.08
CA VAL A 372 -15.46 -9.48 18.06
C VAL A 372 -16.04 -9.34 16.66
N LEU A 373 -17.37 -9.27 16.58
CA LEU A 373 -18.10 -8.89 15.37
C LEU A 373 -19.01 -7.71 15.68
N VAL A 374 -18.76 -6.59 15.04
CA VAL A 374 -19.67 -5.44 14.99
C VAL A 374 -20.15 -5.28 13.57
N GLN A 375 -21.44 -5.36 13.33
CA GLN A 375 -21.99 -5.20 11.99
C GLN A 375 -23.22 -4.31 12.00
N SER A 376 -23.41 -3.55 10.92
CA SER A 376 -24.54 -2.67 10.72
C SER A 376 -25.20 -2.97 9.38
N SER A 377 -26.52 -2.66 9.30
CA SER A 377 -27.27 -2.73 8.03
C SER A 377 -27.24 -4.09 7.34
N TYR A 378 -27.23 -5.15 8.12
CA TYR A 378 -27.26 -6.52 7.59
C TYR A 378 -28.59 -7.22 7.97
N PRO A 379 -29.32 -7.82 7.08
CA PRO A 379 -29.00 -8.02 5.64
C PRO A 379 -29.56 -6.94 4.69
N ASP A 380 -30.01 -5.80 5.19
CA ASP A 380 -30.60 -4.70 4.38
C ASP A 380 -29.69 -3.47 4.35
N ASP A 381 -28.89 -3.32 3.29
CA ASP A 381 -27.95 -2.22 3.07
C ASP A 381 -28.61 -0.83 2.94
N SER A 382 -29.96 -0.75 2.93
CA SER A 382 -30.67 0.51 2.87
C SER A 382 -30.87 1.19 4.24
N LEU A 383 -30.59 0.47 5.33
CA LEU A 383 -30.68 0.99 6.67
C LEU A 383 -29.39 1.73 7.06
N SER A 384 -29.52 2.72 7.92
CA SER A 384 -28.38 3.53 8.36
C SER A 384 -28.12 3.43 9.86
N SER A 385 -26.85 3.59 10.22
CA SER A 385 -26.38 3.66 11.60
C SER A 385 -25.45 4.86 11.75
N ASN A 386 -25.94 5.94 12.38
CA ASN A 386 -25.16 7.16 12.55
C ASN A 386 -24.95 7.49 14.03
N ASP A 387 -23.88 8.23 14.33
CA ASP A 387 -23.59 8.73 15.68
C ASP A 387 -23.55 7.62 16.76
N ASN A 388 -23.09 6.41 16.42
CA ASN A 388 -22.98 5.34 17.40
C ASN A 388 -21.58 5.29 18.00
N ASP A 389 -21.49 5.06 19.32
CA ASP A 389 -20.26 4.95 20.10
C ASP A 389 -20.17 3.54 20.71
N ILE A 390 -19.23 2.75 20.24
CA ILE A 390 -19.12 1.32 20.55
C ILE A 390 -17.74 1.02 21.08
N ALA A 391 -17.64 0.49 22.28
CA ALA A 391 -16.40 0.03 22.89
C ALA A 391 -16.49 -1.46 23.26
N VAL A 392 -15.58 -2.26 22.76
CA VAL A 392 -15.48 -3.70 23.13
C VAL A 392 -14.09 -3.97 23.68
N ASN A 393 -14.03 -4.44 24.93
CA ASN A 393 -12.78 -4.80 25.60
C ASN A 393 -12.82 -6.25 26.06
N GLN A 394 -11.96 -7.08 25.51
CA GLN A 394 -11.81 -8.50 25.88
C GLN A 394 -10.41 -8.75 26.46
N LEU A 395 -10.34 -9.29 27.66
CA LEU A 395 -9.09 -9.65 28.33
C LEU A 395 -9.15 -11.09 28.82
N GLY A 396 -8.33 -11.95 28.27
CA GLY A 396 -8.30 -13.41 28.52
C GLY A 396 -8.48 -14.16 27.22
N ASP A 397 -8.97 -15.38 27.29
CA ASP A 397 -8.98 -16.26 26.13
C ASP A 397 -10.41 -16.68 25.74
N LEU A 398 -10.63 -16.88 24.42
CA LEU A 398 -11.88 -17.41 23.88
C LEU A 398 -13.14 -16.60 24.24
N ASN A 399 -13.03 -15.30 24.46
CA ASN A 399 -14.20 -14.45 24.65
C ASN A 399 -14.82 -14.07 23.30
N GLU A 400 -16.14 -14.02 23.25
CA GLU A 400 -16.90 -13.69 22.05
C GLU A 400 -17.85 -12.51 22.30
N ALA A 401 -17.83 -11.51 21.40
CA ALA A 401 -18.78 -10.41 21.42
C ALA A 401 -19.34 -10.18 20.01
N ALA A 402 -20.65 -10.30 19.86
CA ALA A 402 -21.34 -10.02 18.63
C ALA A 402 -22.35 -8.88 18.85
N LEU A 403 -22.30 -7.87 18.01
CA LEU A 403 -23.21 -6.74 18.02
C LEU A 403 -23.71 -6.45 16.61
N THR A 404 -25.01 -6.53 16.43
CA THR A 404 -25.66 -6.20 15.15
C THR A 404 -26.55 -4.98 15.31
N PHE A 405 -26.35 -3.97 14.48
CA PHE A 405 -27.18 -2.76 14.40
C PHE A 405 -28.03 -2.77 13.14
N ALA A 406 -29.14 -2.06 13.19
CA ALA A 406 -29.96 -1.72 12.03
C ALA A 406 -30.27 -2.93 11.12
N SER A 407 -30.72 -4.03 11.70
CA SER A 407 -31.12 -5.20 10.89
C SER A 407 -32.54 -5.08 10.32
N VAL A 408 -33.39 -4.27 10.96
CA VAL A 408 -34.80 -4.01 10.58
C VAL A 408 -35.16 -2.52 10.62
N LEU A 409 -34.53 -1.74 11.49
CA LEU A 409 -34.76 -0.30 11.66
C LEU A 409 -33.42 0.44 11.70
N ASP A 410 -33.42 1.69 11.24
CA ASP A 410 -32.26 2.57 11.45
C ASP A 410 -31.87 2.63 12.94
N SER A 411 -30.58 2.62 13.23
CA SER A 411 -30.06 2.60 14.59
C SER A 411 -29.04 3.72 14.80
N ASN A 412 -29.47 4.82 15.45
CA ASN A 412 -28.65 6.02 15.55
C ASN A 412 -28.44 6.45 17.01
N ASN A 413 -27.31 7.12 17.26
CA ASN A 413 -26.99 7.74 18.55
C ASN A 413 -27.07 6.72 19.71
N ASN A 414 -26.52 5.53 19.50
CA ASN A 414 -26.47 4.49 20.53
C ASN A 414 -25.09 4.46 21.17
N GLN A 415 -25.05 4.12 22.46
CA GLN A 415 -23.81 3.91 23.19
C GLN A 415 -23.74 2.46 23.68
N VAL A 416 -22.67 1.75 23.34
CA VAL A 416 -22.45 0.35 23.71
C VAL A 416 -21.08 0.16 24.32
N ALA A 417 -21.02 -0.45 25.49
CA ALA A 417 -19.79 -0.85 26.13
C ALA A 417 -19.87 -2.34 26.52
N PHE A 418 -18.96 -3.15 25.98
CA PHE A 418 -18.78 -4.54 26.36
C PHE A 418 -17.41 -4.71 27.01
N THR A 419 -17.40 -5.30 28.21
CA THR A 419 -16.16 -5.66 28.90
C THR A 419 -16.23 -7.13 29.30
N GLN A 420 -15.31 -7.93 28.79
CA GLN A 420 -15.18 -9.35 29.13
C GLN A 420 -13.79 -9.63 29.69
N VAL A 421 -13.73 -10.12 30.93
CA VAL A 421 -12.48 -10.45 31.61
C VAL A 421 -12.53 -11.91 32.09
N GLY A 422 -11.68 -12.75 31.54
CA GLY A 422 -11.62 -14.19 31.81
C GLY A 422 -11.72 -15.03 30.55
N GLU A 423 -12.36 -16.16 30.62
CA GLU A 423 -12.36 -17.15 29.55
C GLU A 423 -13.80 -17.52 29.13
N LEU A 424 -14.01 -17.73 27.81
CA LEU A 424 -15.27 -18.27 27.27
C LEU A 424 -16.51 -17.44 27.64
N ASN A 425 -16.38 -16.14 27.84
CA ASN A 425 -17.54 -15.26 28.02
C ASN A 425 -18.14 -14.90 26.66
N ALA A 426 -19.48 -14.82 26.58
CA ALA A 426 -20.13 -14.48 25.32
C ALA A 426 -21.23 -13.43 25.47
N ILE A 427 -21.27 -12.50 24.55
CA ILE A 427 -22.30 -11.49 24.37
C ILE A 427 -22.79 -11.57 22.93
N ASP A 428 -24.10 -11.73 22.74
CA ASP A 428 -24.73 -11.68 21.42
C ASP A 428 -25.95 -10.75 21.48
N LEU A 429 -25.83 -9.55 20.89
CA LEU A 429 -26.80 -8.49 20.97
C LEU A 429 -27.23 -8.00 19.58
N ILE A 430 -28.54 -7.87 19.38
CA ILE A 430 -29.13 -7.10 18.27
C ILE A 430 -29.73 -5.82 18.82
N MET A 431 -29.33 -4.69 18.27
CA MET A 431 -29.86 -3.37 18.64
C MET A 431 -30.62 -2.74 17.47
N GLU A 432 -31.87 -2.40 17.74
CA GLU A 432 -32.79 -1.77 16.82
C GLU A 432 -33.33 -0.45 17.39
N GLY A 433 -33.13 0.64 16.66
CA GLY A 433 -33.61 1.96 17.07
C GLY A 433 -32.53 2.84 17.68
N SER A 434 -32.91 3.93 18.31
CA SER A 434 -32.01 5.06 18.56
C SER A 434 -31.93 5.47 20.03
N ASN A 435 -30.87 6.18 20.39
CA ASN A 435 -30.63 6.73 21.73
C ASN A 435 -30.60 5.67 22.84
N ASN A 436 -30.18 4.46 22.54
CA ASN A 436 -30.06 3.38 23.51
C ASN A 436 -28.67 3.36 24.14
N SER A 437 -28.60 2.94 25.41
CA SER A 437 -27.35 2.77 26.15
C SER A 437 -27.23 1.36 26.69
N VAL A 438 -26.13 0.66 26.35
CA VAL A 438 -25.83 -0.69 26.80
C VAL A 438 -24.48 -0.73 27.49
N ASP A 439 -24.43 -1.29 28.70
CA ASP A 439 -23.20 -1.52 29.45
C ASP A 439 -23.22 -2.97 29.98
N ILE A 440 -22.41 -3.84 29.39
CA ILE A 440 -22.32 -5.26 29.78
C ILE A 440 -20.90 -5.58 30.26
N SER A 441 -20.80 -5.99 31.51
CA SER A 441 -19.53 -6.41 32.12
C SER A 441 -19.59 -7.86 32.59
N GLN A 442 -18.71 -8.69 32.07
CA GLN A 442 -18.56 -10.10 32.47
C GLN A 442 -17.15 -10.32 33.03
N THR A 443 -17.08 -10.82 34.27
CA THR A 443 -15.83 -11.19 34.93
C THR A 443 -15.91 -12.64 35.38
N GLY A 444 -14.94 -13.45 35.03
CA GLY A 444 -14.91 -14.89 35.27
C GLY A 444 -15.02 -15.69 33.99
N SER A 445 -15.61 -16.87 34.03
CA SER A 445 -15.64 -17.76 32.88
C SER A 445 -17.04 -18.23 32.53
N GLU A 446 -17.28 -18.51 31.24
CA GLU A 446 -18.56 -19.05 30.77
C GLU A 446 -19.78 -18.20 31.16
N ASN A 447 -19.64 -16.85 31.17
CA ASN A 447 -20.78 -15.97 31.38
C ASN A 447 -21.41 -15.59 30.03
N PHE A 448 -22.73 -15.59 29.97
CA PHE A 448 -23.49 -15.38 28.73
C PHE A 448 -24.54 -14.27 28.86
N VAL A 449 -24.59 -13.42 27.84
CA VAL A 449 -25.72 -12.48 27.61
C VAL A 449 -26.24 -12.73 26.21
N VAL A 450 -27.41 -13.38 26.10
CA VAL A 450 -27.99 -13.88 24.85
C VAL A 450 -29.51 -13.73 24.82
N GLY A 451 -30.12 -13.99 23.70
CA GLY A 451 -31.59 -14.12 23.62
C GLY A 451 -32.11 -15.49 24.05
N ILE A 452 -33.42 -15.62 24.14
CA ILE A 452 -34.06 -16.88 24.54
C ILE A 452 -33.81 -17.96 23.48
N GLY A 453 -33.29 -19.10 23.90
CA GLY A 453 -33.06 -20.26 23.02
C GLY A 453 -31.87 -20.09 22.08
N GLU A 454 -30.77 -19.56 22.58
CA GLU A 454 -29.51 -19.35 21.86
C GLU A 454 -29.62 -18.40 20.65
N SER A 455 -30.59 -17.48 20.63
CA SER A 455 -30.63 -16.35 19.71
C SER A 455 -29.89 -15.14 20.30
N ALA A 456 -29.68 -14.08 19.52
CA ALA A 456 -29.19 -12.83 20.06
C ALA A 456 -30.19 -12.16 21.02
N PHE A 457 -29.69 -11.46 22.04
CA PHE A 457 -30.52 -10.61 22.90
C PHE A 457 -31.03 -9.42 22.09
N LEU A 458 -32.33 -9.28 21.93
CA LEU A 458 -32.92 -8.18 21.17
C LEU A 458 -33.18 -6.98 22.05
N LEU A 459 -32.54 -5.85 21.77
CA LEU A 459 -32.85 -4.54 22.33
C LEU A 459 -33.49 -3.67 21.26
N GLY A 460 -34.79 -3.37 21.38
CA GLY A 460 -35.55 -2.64 20.37
C GLY A 460 -36.26 -1.42 20.93
N GLY A 461 -36.32 -0.33 20.13
CA GLY A 461 -36.99 0.91 20.46
C GLY A 461 -36.07 2.08 20.77
N GLU A 462 -36.55 3.10 21.47
CA GLU A 462 -35.81 4.34 21.68
C GLU A 462 -35.58 4.63 23.17
N GLY A 463 -34.37 5.14 23.49
CA GLY A 463 -34.04 5.65 24.82
C GLY A 463 -33.97 4.57 25.92
N ASN A 464 -33.65 3.34 25.56
CA ASN A 464 -33.54 2.25 26.50
C ASN A 464 -32.15 2.21 27.13
N SER A 465 -32.08 1.71 28.40
CA SER A 465 -30.83 1.49 29.11
C SER A 465 -30.76 0.05 29.62
N LEU A 466 -29.73 -0.70 29.17
CA LEU A 466 -29.46 -2.05 29.64
C LEU A 466 -28.10 -2.07 30.35
N VAL A 467 -28.08 -2.43 31.63
CA VAL A 467 -26.85 -2.63 32.40
C VAL A 467 -26.82 -4.05 32.91
N VAL A 468 -25.76 -4.80 32.55
CA VAL A 468 -25.56 -6.19 33.02
C VAL A 468 -24.18 -6.31 33.65
N VAL A 469 -24.12 -6.80 34.87
CA VAL A 469 -22.88 -7.16 35.57
C VAL A 469 -22.93 -8.61 35.98
N GLN A 470 -22.02 -9.42 35.46
CA GLN A 470 -21.82 -10.83 35.85
C GLN A 470 -20.42 -10.98 36.44
N ASP A 471 -20.34 -11.36 37.74
CA ASP A 471 -19.08 -11.61 38.46
C ASP A 471 -19.11 -13.02 39.07
N GLY A 472 -18.35 -13.93 38.51
CA GLY A 472 -18.33 -15.36 38.78
C GLY A 472 -18.39 -16.18 37.52
N ASN A 473 -18.78 -17.44 37.60
CA ASN A 473 -18.73 -18.35 36.48
C ASN A 473 -20.11 -18.90 36.10
N ALA A 474 -20.28 -19.19 34.81
CA ALA A 474 -21.49 -19.84 34.29
C ALA A 474 -22.79 -19.06 34.60
N ASN A 475 -22.72 -17.72 34.60
CA ASN A 475 -23.91 -16.91 34.77
C ASN A 475 -24.60 -16.65 33.42
N LEU A 476 -25.91 -16.67 33.40
CA LEU A 476 -26.70 -16.48 32.19
C LEU A 476 -27.69 -15.32 32.34
N VAL A 477 -27.65 -14.40 31.40
CA VAL A 477 -28.74 -13.44 31.13
C VAL A 477 -29.33 -13.77 29.79
N GLU A 478 -30.62 -14.10 29.74
CA GLU A 478 -31.32 -14.36 28.49
C GLU A 478 -32.57 -13.49 28.35
N GLY A 479 -32.90 -13.08 27.12
CA GLY A 479 -34.14 -12.39 26.91
C GLY A 479 -34.20 -11.37 25.79
N SER A 480 -35.09 -10.41 25.96
CA SER A 480 -35.29 -9.26 25.09
C SER A 480 -35.84 -8.08 25.83
N MET A 481 -35.57 -6.90 25.32
CA MET A 481 -36.07 -5.62 25.82
C MET A 481 -36.60 -4.81 24.63
N ILE A 482 -37.93 -4.74 24.50
CA ILE A 482 -38.61 -4.05 23.41
C ILE A 482 -39.48 -2.96 24.01
N GLY A 483 -39.42 -1.75 23.46
CA GLY A 483 -40.20 -0.61 23.98
C GLY A 483 -39.35 0.66 23.97
N SER A 484 -39.79 1.67 24.70
CA SER A 484 -39.05 2.93 24.74
C SER A 484 -38.90 3.45 26.16
N ASN A 485 -37.79 4.15 26.41
CA ASN A 485 -37.48 4.79 27.70
C ASN A 485 -37.49 3.79 28.88
N SER A 486 -37.05 2.60 28.66
CA SER A 486 -37.02 1.53 29.64
C SER A 486 -35.60 1.35 30.19
N THR A 487 -35.51 0.96 31.47
CA THR A 487 -34.22 0.67 32.11
C THR A 487 -34.24 -0.71 32.74
N VAL A 488 -33.26 -1.51 32.40
CA VAL A 488 -33.00 -2.85 32.98
C VAL A 488 -31.60 -2.86 33.58
N VAL A 489 -31.50 -3.22 34.85
CA VAL A 489 -30.23 -3.41 35.56
C VAL A 489 -30.19 -4.83 36.14
N ILE A 490 -29.21 -5.59 35.77
CA ILE A 490 -29.00 -6.97 36.23
C ILE A 490 -27.63 -7.06 36.88
N THR A 491 -27.56 -7.61 38.08
CA THR A 491 -26.30 -7.92 38.75
C THR A 491 -26.34 -9.36 39.23
N GLN A 492 -25.44 -10.18 38.72
CA GLN A 492 -25.25 -11.58 39.13
C GLN A 492 -23.88 -11.71 39.78
N LEU A 493 -23.84 -12.10 41.03
CA LEU A 493 -22.63 -12.32 41.82
C LEU A 493 -22.54 -13.82 42.23
N GLY A 494 -21.43 -14.45 41.95
CA GLY A 494 -21.22 -15.91 42.19
C GLY A 494 -21.56 -16.72 40.94
N ASP A 495 -21.63 -18.02 41.07
CA ASP A 495 -21.66 -18.95 39.96
C ASP A 495 -23.07 -19.48 39.66
N GLY A 496 -23.33 -19.71 38.35
CA GLY A 496 -24.53 -20.42 37.88
C GLY A 496 -25.84 -19.68 38.06
N ASN A 497 -25.82 -18.36 38.14
CA ASN A 497 -27.03 -17.54 38.23
C ASN A 497 -27.71 -17.41 36.86
N THR A 498 -29.03 -17.44 36.83
CA THR A 498 -29.80 -17.19 35.60
C THR A 498 -30.78 -16.06 35.81
N ALA A 499 -30.83 -15.13 34.87
CA ALA A 499 -31.83 -14.08 34.80
C ALA A 499 -32.49 -14.08 33.42
N THR A 500 -33.81 -14.06 33.41
CA THR A 500 -34.59 -13.93 32.16
C THR A 500 -35.25 -12.56 32.11
N VAL A 501 -35.04 -11.83 31.02
CA VAL A 501 -35.62 -10.52 30.76
C VAL A 501 -36.66 -10.64 29.66
N THR A 502 -37.86 -10.17 29.91
CA THR A 502 -38.88 -9.98 28.88
C THR A 502 -39.58 -8.67 29.17
N GLN A 503 -39.34 -7.70 28.30
CA GLN A 503 -40.00 -6.40 28.36
C GLN A 503 -40.56 -6.09 26.97
N GLU A 504 -41.86 -5.74 26.94
CA GLU A 504 -42.60 -5.41 25.70
C GLU A 504 -43.14 -3.96 25.79
#